data_d67c53bc7af823cea89c9137b7d1768c
#
_entry.id   d67c53bc7af823cea89c9137b7d1768c
#
_cell.length_a   1.000
_cell.length_b   1.000
_cell.length_c   1.000
_cell.angle_alpha   90.00
_cell.angle_beta   90.00
_cell.angle_gamma   90.00
#
_symmetry.space_group_name_H-M   'P 1'
#
loop_
_entity.id
_entity.type
_entity.pdbx_description
1 polymer ?
#
loop_
_entity_poly.entity_id
_entity_poly.type
_entity_poly.pdbx_seq_one_letter_code
_entity_poly.pdbx_strand_id
1 'polypeptide(L)'
;MGVTTISFEMDTEQMRKIFGMQDAYIKKLEQDFQVTIVDRNGSVVITGEEASASKASRVLKQLTALSDHGNEIEEQSVDYAIEMGKEDQEDKLMEMDADCICHTISGKPIKPKTLGQKAYVDAIRKNMIVFGLGPAGTGKTYLAMAMAITAFKNNEVSRIILTRPAIEAGEKLGFLPGDLQSKVDPYLRPLYDALYQIMGAESFAKNMEKGLIEVAPLAYMGGRTLDNAYIILDEAQNTTPAQMKMFLTRIGFGSKVIVTGDSSQKDLPVGAKSGLDVATRVLKNIDDIAFCNLTNKDVVRHPLVQKIVKAYDDYEAGSKRSPKLKHTDKGKR
;
A
#
# COMPACT_ATOMS: atom_id res chain seq x y z
N MET A 1 -5.77 -41.22 -5.47
CA MET A 1 -4.91 -40.08 -5.79
C MET A 1 -3.49 -40.50 -5.55
N GLY A 2 -2.59 -40.33 -6.54
CA GLY A 2 -1.21 -40.80 -6.44
C GLY A 2 -0.36 -39.82 -5.60
N VAL A 3 0.46 -40.35 -4.71
CA VAL A 3 1.49 -39.58 -4.01
C VAL A 3 2.67 -39.41 -4.96
N THR A 4 3.09 -38.18 -5.19
CA THR A 4 4.23 -37.83 -6.04
C THR A 4 5.35 -37.27 -5.20
N THR A 5 6.60 -37.51 -5.62
CA THR A 5 7.79 -36.93 -5.02
C THR A 5 8.50 -36.08 -6.05
N ILE A 6 8.71 -34.81 -5.73
CA ILE A 6 9.46 -33.84 -6.54
C ILE A 6 10.73 -33.51 -5.78
N SER A 7 11.88 -33.49 -6.46
CA SER A 7 13.15 -33.07 -5.85
C SER A 7 13.88 -32.06 -6.73
N PHE A 8 14.60 -31.14 -6.12
CA PHE A 8 15.51 -30.22 -6.79
C PHE A 8 16.67 -29.84 -5.86
N GLU A 9 17.79 -29.52 -6.46
CA GLU A 9 19.00 -29.11 -5.73
C GLU A 9 18.81 -27.70 -5.14
N MET A 10 19.26 -27.53 -3.90
CA MET A 10 19.32 -26.26 -3.21
C MET A 10 20.53 -26.28 -2.29
N ASP A 11 21.39 -25.29 -2.37
CA ASP A 11 22.56 -25.24 -1.50
C ASP A 11 22.19 -24.89 -0.04
N THR A 12 23.11 -25.16 0.87
CA THR A 12 22.86 -24.98 2.32
C THR A 12 22.59 -23.52 2.70
N GLU A 13 23.17 -22.55 1.99
CA GLU A 13 22.94 -21.12 2.27
C GLU A 13 21.54 -20.71 1.83
N GLN A 14 21.12 -21.14 0.64
CA GLN A 14 19.77 -20.95 0.14
C GLN A 14 18.74 -21.60 1.07
N MET A 15 18.96 -22.86 1.47
CA MET A 15 18.07 -23.55 2.42
C MET A 15 17.91 -22.75 3.72
N ARG A 16 18.99 -22.26 4.28
CA ARG A 16 18.94 -21.48 5.52
C ARG A 16 18.08 -20.20 5.38
N LYS A 17 18.13 -19.54 4.23
CA LYS A 17 17.31 -18.34 3.95
C LYS A 17 15.84 -18.69 3.72
N ILE A 18 15.58 -19.76 2.96
CA ILE A 18 14.24 -20.15 2.50
C ILE A 18 13.46 -20.93 3.58
N PHE A 19 14.16 -21.75 4.40
CA PHE A 19 13.50 -22.53 5.45
C PHE A 19 13.07 -21.67 6.64
N GLY A 20 13.78 -20.56 6.87
CA GLY A 20 13.55 -19.68 8.01
C GLY A 20 14.05 -20.27 9.33
N MET A 21 13.93 -19.51 10.40
CA MET A 21 14.33 -19.99 11.72
C MET A 21 13.49 -21.20 12.16
N GLN A 22 14.15 -22.32 12.53
CA GLN A 22 13.50 -23.57 12.95
C GLN A 22 12.50 -24.11 11.90
N ASP A 23 12.80 -23.94 10.63
CA ASP A 23 11.99 -24.35 9.48
C ASP A 23 10.58 -23.71 9.47
N ALA A 24 10.44 -22.52 10.03
CA ALA A 24 9.15 -21.87 10.19
C ALA A 24 8.44 -21.64 8.85
N TYR A 25 9.18 -21.31 7.81
CA TYR A 25 8.62 -21.03 6.49
C TYR A 25 8.22 -22.34 5.77
N ILE A 26 9.05 -23.38 5.93
CA ILE A 26 8.74 -24.70 5.37
C ILE A 26 7.48 -25.29 6.02
N LYS A 27 7.35 -25.18 7.34
CA LYS A 27 6.15 -25.65 8.04
C LYS A 27 4.87 -24.96 7.56
N LYS A 28 4.95 -23.67 7.20
CA LYS A 28 3.82 -22.97 6.59
C LYS A 28 3.48 -23.56 5.22
N LEU A 29 4.47 -23.76 4.36
CA LEU A 29 4.29 -24.36 3.04
C LEU A 29 3.69 -25.77 3.15
N GLU A 30 4.18 -26.59 4.07
CA GLU A 30 3.65 -27.95 4.33
C GLU A 30 2.18 -27.92 4.74
N GLN A 31 1.81 -26.99 5.65
CA GLN A 31 0.42 -26.86 6.11
C GLN A 31 -0.50 -26.35 5.00
N ASP A 32 -0.07 -25.34 4.23
CA ASP A 32 -0.90 -24.69 3.24
C ASP A 32 -1.13 -25.55 1.99
N PHE A 33 -0.12 -26.29 1.56
CA PHE A 33 -0.20 -27.18 0.39
C PHE A 33 -0.46 -28.66 0.74
N GLN A 34 -0.52 -29.02 2.02
CA GLN A 34 -0.72 -30.39 2.48
C GLN A 34 0.36 -31.34 1.92
N VAL A 35 1.62 -30.95 2.02
CA VAL A 35 2.80 -31.70 1.56
C VAL A 35 3.80 -31.89 2.69
N THR A 36 4.76 -32.79 2.51
CA THR A 36 5.95 -32.92 3.37
C THR A 36 7.18 -32.48 2.62
N ILE A 37 7.98 -31.60 3.23
CA ILE A 37 9.19 -31.01 2.63
C ILE A 37 10.38 -31.33 3.53
N VAL A 38 11.37 -32.04 3.00
CA VAL A 38 12.58 -32.43 3.74
C VAL A 38 13.86 -32.14 2.95
N ASP A 39 14.92 -31.81 3.67
CA ASP A 39 16.28 -31.82 3.11
C ASP A 39 16.83 -33.26 3.08
N ARG A 40 17.33 -33.67 1.94
CA ARG A 40 18.08 -34.88 1.76
C ARG A 40 19.37 -34.64 0.99
N ASN A 41 20.49 -34.52 1.72
CA ASN A 41 21.84 -34.39 1.14
C ASN A 41 21.98 -33.23 0.12
N GLY A 42 21.45 -32.04 0.43
CA GLY A 42 21.55 -30.88 -0.45
C GLY A 42 20.46 -30.83 -1.53
N SER A 43 19.43 -31.66 -1.39
CA SER A 43 18.23 -31.62 -2.24
C SER A 43 16.99 -31.45 -1.40
N VAL A 44 16.13 -30.52 -1.81
CA VAL A 44 14.79 -30.37 -1.24
C VAL A 44 13.87 -31.41 -1.87
N VAL A 45 13.26 -32.24 -1.04
CA VAL A 45 12.34 -33.30 -1.46
C VAL A 45 10.94 -32.97 -0.97
N ILE A 46 9.99 -32.86 -1.89
CA ILE A 46 8.57 -32.54 -1.61
C ILE A 46 7.75 -33.78 -1.93
N THR A 47 6.96 -34.23 -0.97
CA THR A 47 6.10 -35.43 -1.10
C THR A 47 4.66 -35.04 -0.79
N GLY A 48 3.73 -35.39 -1.67
CA GLY A 48 2.31 -35.12 -1.48
C GLY A 48 1.48 -35.50 -2.70
N GLU A 49 0.23 -35.04 -2.74
CA GLU A 49 -0.59 -35.16 -3.94
C GLU A 49 0.06 -34.38 -5.08
N GLU A 50 0.00 -34.89 -6.31
CA GLU A 50 0.70 -34.34 -7.48
C GLU A 50 0.46 -32.83 -7.68
N ALA A 51 -0.79 -32.38 -7.62
CA ALA A 51 -1.13 -30.97 -7.77
C ALA A 51 -0.53 -30.10 -6.65
N SER A 52 -0.62 -30.57 -5.40
CA SER A 52 -0.09 -29.89 -4.21
C SER A 52 1.43 -29.82 -4.22
N ALA A 53 2.09 -30.95 -4.50
CA ALA A 53 3.54 -31.03 -4.58
C ALA A 53 4.10 -30.13 -5.70
N SER A 54 3.42 -30.09 -6.84
CA SER A 54 3.77 -29.20 -7.95
C SER A 54 3.68 -27.72 -7.56
N LYS A 55 2.58 -27.28 -6.92
CA LYS A 55 2.40 -25.91 -6.44
C LYS A 55 3.48 -25.51 -5.42
N ALA A 56 3.68 -26.34 -4.41
CA ALA A 56 4.72 -26.11 -3.39
C ALA A 56 6.12 -26.00 -4.00
N SER A 57 6.43 -26.86 -4.99
CA SER A 57 7.71 -26.83 -5.71
C SER A 57 7.89 -25.52 -6.49
N ARG A 58 6.86 -25.03 -7.21
CA ARG A 58 6.93 -23.78 -7.94
C ARG A 58 7.13 -22.59 -7.00
N VAL A 59 6.37 -22.52 -5.91
CA VAL A 59 6.51 -21.46 -4.90
C VAL A 59 7.92 -21.45 -4.29
N LEU A 60 8.47 -22.61 -3.91
CA LEU A 60 9.84 -22.70 -3.38
C LEU A 60 10.88 -22.23 -4.40
N LYS A 61 10.75 -22.60 -5.66
CA LYS A 61 11.64 -22.15 -6.73
C LYS A 61 11.59 -20.64 -6.93
N GLN A 62 10.42 -20.03 -6.86
CA GLN A 62 10.27 -18.57 -6.95
C GLN A 62 10.88 -17.86 -5.73
N LEU A 63 10.70 -18.37 -4.52
CA LEU A 63 11.34 -17.83 -3.32
C LEU A 63 12.88 -17.94 -3.41
N THR A 64 13.39 -19.04 -3.96
CA THR A 64 14.83 -19.22 -4.20
C THR A 64 15.33 -18.19 -5.20
N ALA A 65 14.65 -18.01 -6.32
CA ALA A 65 15.02 -17.02 -7.33
C ALA A 65 15.01 -15.58 -6.76
N LEU A 66 14.02 -15.24 -5.93
CA LEU A 66 13.98 -13.95 -5.23
C LEU A 66 15.18 -13.77 -4.30
N SER A 67 15.57 -14.81 -3.56
CA SER A 67 16.76 -14.79 -2.68
C SER A 67 18.04 -14.62 -3.48
N ASP A 68 18.18 -15.29 -4.63
CA ASP A 68 19.34 -15.19 -5.52
C ASP A 68 19.46 -13.78 -6.14
N HIS A 69 18.36 -13.07 -6.31
CA HIS A 69 18.34 -11.66 -6.70
C HIS A 69 18.67 -10.69 -5.54
N GLY A 70 19.07 -11.22 -4.38
CA GLY A 70 19.48 -10.42 -3.22
C GLY A 70 18.32 -9.92 -2.35
N ASN A 71 17.12 -10.47 -2.53
CA ASN A 71 16.02 -10.15 -1.65
C ASN A 71 16.15 -10.91 -0.32
N GLU A 72 15.86 -10.22 0.77
CA GLU A 72 15.66 -10.86 2.07
C GLU A 72 14.30 -11.55 2.09
N ILE A 73 14.29 -12.85 2.39
CA ILE A 73 13.06 -13.63 2.49
C ILE A 73 12.50 -13.49 3.90
N GLU A 74 11.46 -12.68 4.01
CA GLU A 74 10.72 -12.45 5.25
C GLU A 74 9.44 -13.29 5.30
N GLU A 75 8.90 -13.49 6.48
CA GLU A 75 7.63 -14.23 6.69
C GLU A 75 6.51 -13.73 5.77
N GLN A 76 6.39 -12.43 5.60
CA GLN A 76 5.38 -11.81 4.73
C GLN A 76 5.57 -12.17 3.26
N SER A 77 6.82 -12.24 2.78
CA SER A 77 7.14 -12.65 1.41
C SER A 77 6.72 -14.10 1.16
N VAL A 78 6.92 -14.96 2.17
CA VAL A 78 6.51 -16.38 2.12
C VAL A 78 4.99 -16.50 2.10
N ASP A 79 4.30 -15.82 3.01
CA ASP A 79 2.83 -15.83 3.07
C ASP A 79 2.22 -15.38 1.74
N TYR A 80 2.77 -14.32 1.15
CA TYR A 80 2.31 -13.82 -0.14
C TYR A 80 2.60 -14.80 -1.29
N ALA A 81 3.78 -15.40 -1.31
CA ALA A 81 4.14 -16.41 -2.31
C ALA A 81 3.22 -17.65 -2.22
N ILE A 82 2.86 -18.09 -1.00
CA ILE A 82 1.89 -19.16 -0.79
C ILE A 82 0.52 -18.79 -1.37
N GLU A 83 0.01 -17.61 -1.09
CA GLU A 83 -1.27 -17.14 -1.64
C GLU A 83 -1.25 -17.12 -3.17
N MET A 84 -0.17 -16.60 -3.76
CA MET A 84 -0.01 -16.59 -5.22
C MET A 84 0.08 -18.03 -5.80
N GLY A 85 0.78 -18.93 -5.12
CA GLY A 85 0.86 -20.33 -5.53
C GLY A 85 -0.48 -21.07 -5.46
N LYS A 86 -1.37 -20.71 -4.51
CA LYS A 86 -2.75 -21.22 -4.48
C LYS A 86 -3.56 -20.78 -5.69
N GLU A 87 -3.30 -19.57 -6.18
CA GLU A 87 -3.98 -18.95 -7.33
C GLU A 87 -3.26 -19.23 -8.67
N ASP A 88 -2.21 -20.04 -8.69
CA ASP A 88 -1.35 -20.34 -9.86
C ASP A 88 -0.75 -19.07 -10.51
N GLN A 89 -0.33 -18.10 -9.70
CA GLN A 89 0.21 -16.80 -10.12
C GLN A 89 1.64 -16.54 -9.63
N GLU A 90 2.32 -17.52 -9.06
CA GLU A 90 3.65 -17.39 -8.46
C GLU A 90 4.71 -16.88 -9.44
N ASP A 91 4.56 -17.11 -10.74
CA ASP A 91 5.49 -16.62 -11.77
C ASP A 91 5.56 -15.08 -11.83
N LYS A 92 4.50 -14.40 -11.40
CA LYS A 92 4.46 -12.93 -11.34
C LYS A 92 5.33 -12.33 -10.24
N LEU A 93 5.80 -13.13 -9.28
CA LEU A 93 6.71 -12.66 -8.22
C LEU A 93 8.00 -12.06 -8.80
N MET A 94 8.56 -12.71 -9.83
CA MET A 94 9.77 -12.22 -10.48
C MET A 94 9.53 -10.96 -11.31
N GLU A 95 8.37 -10.84 -11.95
CA GLU A 95 7.97 -9.61 -12.66
C GLU A 95 7.89 -8.41 -11.71
N MET A 96 7.31 -8.61 -10.52
CA MET A 96 7.23 -7.57 -9.49
C MET A 96 8.61 -7.22 -8.94
N ASP A 97 9.45 -8.23 -8.75
CA ASP A 97 10.81 -8.04 -8.23
C ASP A 97 11.69 -7.21 -9.18
N ALA A 98 11.55 -7.43 -10.48
CA ALA A 98 12.28 -6.67 -11.50
C ALA A 98 11.81 -5.21 -11.62
N ASP A 99 10.61 -4.86 -11.11
CA ASP A 99 10.02 -3.52 -11.24
C ASP A 99 10.51 -2.55 -10.15
N CYS A 100 11.78 -2.19 -10.18
CA CYS A 100 12.35 -1.20 -9.29
C CYS A 100 11.97 0.22 -9.72
N ILE A 101 11.21 0.94 -8.89
CA ILE A 101 10.81 2.33 -9.12
C ILE A 101 12.00 3.27 -8.85
N CYS A 102 12.61 3.13 -7.68
CA CYS A 102 13.78 3.89 -7.25
C CYS A 102 14.43 3.23 -6.02
N HIS A 103 15.45 3.87 -5.46
CA HIS A 103 16.08 3.44 -4.22
C HIS A 103 15.91 4.51 -3.14
N THR A 104 15.81 4.08 -1.89
CA THR A 104 15.92 4.94 -0.72
C THR A 104 17.34 5.51 -0.62
N ILE A 105 17.54 6.52 0.24
CA ILE A 105 18.90 7.05 0.52
C ILE A 105 19.84 6.00 1.11
N SER A 106 19.32 4.95 1.74
CA SER A 106 20.11 3.83 2.26
C SER A 106 20.39 2.74 1.20
N GLY A 107 20.02 2.96 -0.06
CA GLY A 107 20.22 2.03 -1.16
C GLY A 107 19.16 0.91 -1.25
N LYS A 108 18.15 0.89 -0.38
CA LYS A 108 17.10 -0.13 -0.42
C LYS A 108 16.16 0.11 -1.62
N PRO A 109 15.93 -0.89 -2.49
CA PRO A 109 15.04 -0.72 -3.64
C PRO A 109 13.58 -0.55 -3.20
N ILE A 110 12.87 0.35 -3.89
CA ILE A 110 11.42 0.53 -3.77
C ILE A 110 10.77 -0.08 -5.00
N LYS A 111 9.99 -1.12 -4.78
CA LYS A 111 9.30 -1.90 -5.81
C LYS A 111 7.94 -2.37 -5.31
N PRO A 112 6.99 -2.71 -6.21
CA PRO A 112 5.74 -3.32 -5.82
C PRO A 112 6.00 -4.65 -5.10
N LYS A 113 5.34 -4.88 -3.97
CA LYS A 113 5.42 -6.11 -3.19
C LYS A 113 4.22 -7.03 -3.39
N THR A 114 3.17 -6.54 -4.06
CA THR A 114 1.94 -7.29 -4.34
C THR A 114 1.45 -6.99 -5.75
N LEU A 115 0.59 -7.87 -6.29
CA LEU A 115 -0.03 -7.66 -7.60
C LEU A 115 -0.90 -6.41 -7.66
N GLY A 116 -1.62 -6.10 -6.57
CA GLY A 116 -2.39 -4.87 -6.47
C GLY A 116 -1.49 -3.63 -6.52
N GLN A 117 -0.35 -3.66 -5.82
CA GLN A 117 0.65 -2.60 -5.90
C GLN A 117 1.28 -2.49 -7.29
N LYS A 118 1.58 -3.63 -7.96
CA LYS A 118 2.10 -3.65 -9.33
C LYS A 118 1.10 -3.03 -10.30
N ALA A 119 -0.17 -3.43 -10.24
CA ALA A 119 -1.23 -2.87 -11.07
C ALA A 119 -1.40 -1.34 -10.82
N TYR A 120 -1.28 -0.90 -9.58
CA TYR A 120 -1.33 0.52 -9.22
C TYR A 120 -0.15 1.30 -9.81
N VAL A 121 1.07 0.81 -9.69
CA VAL A 121 2.26 1.44 -10.28
C VAL A 121 2.16 1.50 -11.81
N ASP A 122 1.69 0.43 -12.44
CA ASP A 122 1.48 0.41 -13.90
C ASP A 122 0.38 1.39 -14.34
N ALA A 123 -0.69 1.52 -13.57
CA ALA A 123 -1.73 2.52 -13.83
C ALA A 123 -1.19 3.95 -13.71
N ILE A 124 -0.35 4.22 -12.70
CA ILE A 124 0.32 5.51 -12.53
C ILE A 124 1.19 5.86 -13.74
N ARG A 125 1.90 4.89 -14.31
CA ARG A 125 2.72 5.12 -15.51
C ARG A 125 1.88 5.52 -16.73
N LYS A 126 0.71 4.89 -16.88
CA LYS A 126 -0.11 4.97 -18.10
C LYS A 126 -1.11 6.11 -18.12
N ASN A 127 -1.60 6.57 -16.97
CA ASN A 127 -2.72 7.50 -16.89
C ASN A 127 -2.30 8.85 -16.28
N MET A 128 -2.98 9.92 -16.67
CA MET A 128 -2.77 11.26 -16.13
C MET A 128 -3.29 11.39 -14.69
N ILE A 129 -4.44 10.78 -14.39
CA ILE A 129 -5.04 10.81 -13.05
C ILE A 129 -5.25 9.38 -12.57
N VAL A 130 -4.76 9.05 -11.38
CA VAL A 130 -4.94 7.72 -10.78
C VAL A 130 -5.47 7.83 -9.37
N PHE A 131 -6.55 7.10 -9.11
CA PHE A 131 -7.11 6.93 -7.78
C PHE A 131 -6.60 5.60 -7.19
N GLY A 132 -5.79 5.69 -6.15
CA GLY A 132 -5.34 4.54 -5.35
C GLY A 132 -6.22 4.38 -4.12
N LEU A 133 -7.11 3.40 -4.13
CA LEU A 133 -8.15 3.17 -3.13
C LEU A 133 -7.86 1.90 -2.34
N GLY A 134 -8.11 1.90 -1.04
CA GLY A 134 -7.97 0.69 -0.23
C GLY A 134 -7.49 0.95 1.19
N PRO A 135 -7.36 -0.12 2.00
CA PRO A 135 -7.06 0.01 3.43
C PRO A 135 -5.68 0.62 3.70
N ALA A 136 -5.51 1.13 4.92
CA ALA A 136 -4.22 1.62 5.39
C ALA A 136 -3.15 0.51 5.38
N GLY A 137 -1.91 0.86 5.05
CA GLY A 137 -0.79 -0.09 5.00
C GLY A 137 -0.63 -0.82 3.66
N THR A 138 -1.43 -0.50 2.64
CA THR A 138 -1.27 -1.04 1.28
C THR A 138 -0.22 -0.30 0.43
N GLY A 139 0.48 0.68 1.00
CA GLY A 139 1.58 1.40 0.34
C GLY A 139 1.15 2.47 -0.67
N LYS A 140 -0.13 2.81 -0.79
CA LYS A 140 -0.67 3.78 -1.77
C LYS A 140 0.13 5.07 -1.86
N THR A 141 0.20 5.78 -0.75
CA THR A 141 0.87 7.08 -0.64
C THR A 141 2.37 6.96 -0.83
N TYR A 142 2.98 5.91 -0.27
CA TYR A 142 4.41 5.67 -0.38
C TYR A 142 4.85 5.39 -1.81
N LEU A 143 4.14 4.52 -2.54
CA LEU A 143 4.41 4.22 -3.95
C LEU A 143 4.14 5.44 -4.85
N ALA A 144 3.07 6.20 -4.58
CA ALA A 144 2.80 7.46 -5.29
C ALA A 144 3.95 8.46 -5.13
N MET A 145 4.52 8.60 -3.92
CA MET A 145 5.67 9.46 -3.67
C MET A 145 6.95 8.96 -4.32
N ALA A 146 7.20 7.65 -4.31
CA ALA A 146 8.34 7.07 -5.03
C ALA A 146 8.27 7.38 -6.54
N MET A 147 7.09 7.24 -7.14
CA MET A 147 6.84 7.58 -8.54
C MET A 147 7.03 9.09 -8.81
N ALA A 148 6.51 9.95 -7.92
CA ALA A 148 6.66 11.40 -8.04
C ALA A 148 8.13 11.86 -7.97
N ILE A 149 8.89 11.31 -7.02
CA ILE A 149 10.31 11.62 -6.87
C ILE A 149 11.11 11.14 -8.07
N THR A 150 10.78 9.96 -8.61
CA THR A 150 11.41 9.41 -9.82
C THR A 150 11.15 10.32 -11.03
N ALA A 151 9.90 10.70 -11.26
CA ALA A 151 9.51 11.61 -12.34
C ALA A 151 10.20 12.98 -12.21
N PHE A 152 10.30 13.50 -10.99
CA PHE A 152 10.99 14.78 -10.70
C PHE A 152 12.50 14.67 -10.96
N LYS A 153 13.16 13.60 -10.52
CA LYS A 153 14.58 13.36 -10.77
C LYS A 153 14.90 13.17 -12.26
N ASN A 154 13.96 12.60 -13.01
CA ASN A 154 14.06 12.43 -14.46
C ASN A 154 13.70 13.68 -15.27
N ASN A 155 13.33 14.79 -14.60
CA ASN A 155 12.83 16.02 -15.24
C ASN A 155 11.57 15.83 -16.08
N GLU A 156 10.76 14.83 -15.78
CA GLU A 156 9.44 14.62 -16.41
C GLU A 156 8.43 15.67 -15.92
N VAL A 157 8.62 16.17 -14.70
CA VAL A 157 7.87 17.27 -14.08
C VAL A 157 8.83 18.25 -13.43
N SER A 158 8.44 19.52 -13.33
CA SER A 158 9.25 20.57 -12.75
C SER A 158 9.10 20.70 -11.23
N ARG A 159 8.04 20.14 -10.65
CA ARG A 159 7.75 20.25 -9.21
C ARG A 159 6.88 19.11 -8.72
N ILE A 160 6.93 18.88 -7.40
CA ILE A 160 6.07 17.96 -6.66
C ILE A 160 5.17 18.76 -5.73
N ILE A 161 3.87 18.48 -5.74
CA ILE A 161 2.88 19.10 -4.85
C ILE A 161 2.19 18.00 -4.06
N LEU A 162 2.34 18.03 -2.74
CA LEU A 162 1.70 17.12 -1.83
C LEU A 162 0.63 17.88 -1.05
N THR A 163 -0.57 17.37 -1.08
CA THR A 163 -1.69 18.02 -0.40
C THR A 163 -2.56 17.01 0.35
N ARG A 164 -3.14 17.47 1.42
CA ARG A 164 -4.02 16.70 2.29
C ARG A 164 -5.19 17.57 2.73
N PRO A 165 -6.43 17.06 2.83
CA PRO A 165 -7.50 17.81 3.48
C PRO A 165 -7.11 18.01 4.96
N ALA A 166 -7.10 19.27 5.40
CA ALA A 166 -6.99 19.57 6.81
C ALA A 166 -8.35 19.31 7.44
N ILE A 167 -8.51 18.21 8.14
CA ILE A 167 -9.70 17.92 8.95
C ILE A 167 -9.31 18.11 10.40
N GLU A 168 -10.09 18.94 11.03
CA GLU A 168 -10.12 19.00 12.48
C GLU A 168 -10.86 17.75 12.99
N ALA A 169 -10.15 16.85 13.63
CA ALA A 169 -10.76 15.76 14.40
C ALA A 169 -11.54 16.35 15.59
N GLY A 170 -12.73 16.89 15.33
CA GLY A 170 -13.61 17.47 16.35
C GLY A 170 -13.18 18.83 16.93
N GLU A 171 -12.00 19.34 16.62
CA GLU A 171 -11.52 20.64 17.08
C GLU A 171 -11.42 21.62 15.90
N LYS A 172 -12.02 22.79 16.04
CA LYS A 172 -11.87 23.85 15.05
C LYS A 172 -10.41 24.35 15.06
N LEU A 173 -9.73 24.41 13.90
CA LEU A 173 -8.37 24.95 13.71
C LEU A 173 -8.12 26.27 14.48
N GLY A 174 -9.17 26.95 14.88
CA GLY A 174 -9.12 28.15 15.70
C GLY A 174 -8.61 27.98 17.13
N PHE A 175 -8.57 26.76 17.69
CA PHE A 175 -8.17 26.54 19.09
C PHE A 175 -6.71 26.21 19.31
N LEU A 176 -5.94 25.83 18.27
CA LEU A 176 -4.51 25.60 18.41
C LEU A 176 -3.73 26.92 18.38
N PRO A 177 -2.78 27.17 19.31
CA PRO A 177 -1.92 28.34 19.26
C PRO A 177 -0.93 28.24 18.08
N GLY A 178 -0.64 29.38 17.42
CA GLY A 178 0.28 29.45 16.29
C GLY A 178 -0.38 29.92 15.00
N ASP A 179 0.45 30.12 13.96
CA ASP A 179 -0.03 30.42 12.61
C ASP A 179 -0.69 29.18 11.96
N LEU A 180 -1.39 29.38 10.86
CA LEU A 180 -2.13 28.32 10.19
C LEU A 180 -1.20 27.19 9.73
N GLN A 181 0.04 27.49 9.37
CA GLN A 181 1.03 26.56 8.87
C GLN A 181 1.52 25.61 9.99
N SER A 182 1.84 26.15 11.16
CA SER A 182 2.24 25.34 12.33
C SER A 182 1.12 24.43 12.86
N LYS A 183 -0.14 24.81 12.65
CA LYS A 183 -1.32 24.00 13.00
C LYS A 183 -1.55 22.81 12.09
N VAL A 184 -1.18 22.92 10.82
CA VAL A 184 -1.38 21.89 9.79
C VAL A 184 -0.19 20.94 9.68
N ASP A 185 1.00 21.40 10.09
CA ASP A 185 2.26 20.64 9.98
C ASP A 185 2.19 19.21 10.57
N PRO A 186 1.58 18.95 11.74
CA PRO A 186 1.46 17.60 12.27
C PRO A 186 0.70 16.62 11.34
N TYR A 187 -0.27 17.10 10.59
CA TYR A 187 -1.05 16.29 9.65
C TYR A 187 -0.27 15.96 8.38
N LEU A 188 0.77 16.73 8.07
CA LEU A 188 1.62 16.56 6.89
C LEU A 188 2.88 15.72 7.19
N ARG A 189 3.19 15.45 8.47
CA ARG A 189 4.38 14.69 8.90
C ARG A 189 4.56 13.35 8.19
N PRO A 190 3.52 12.50 8.02
CA PRO A 190 3.71 11.23 7.31
C PRO A 190 4.20 11.40 5.87
N LEU A 191 3.89 12.53 5.23
CA LEU A 191 4.39 12.85 3.89
C LEU A 191 5.88 13.24 3.94
N TYR A 192 6.29 14.00 4.96
CA TYR A 192 7.70 14.35 5.16
C TYR A 192 8.56 13.11 5.41
N ASP A 193 8.10 12.18 6.24
CA ASP A 193 8.85 10.97 6.59
C ASP A 193 9.19 10.13 5.35
N ALA A 194 8.23 9.98 4.43
CA ALA A 194 8.46 9.25 3.19
C ALA A 194 9.40 10.01 2.25
N LEU A 195 9.28 11.35 2.15
CA LEU A 195 10.21 12.19 1.38
C LEU A 195 11.64 12.09 1.92
N TYR A 196 11.82 12.13 3.24
CA TYR A 196 13.13 11.97 3.87
C TYR A 196 13.75 10.60 3.58
N GLN A 197 12.95 9.55 3.61
CA GLN A 197 13.42 8.20 3.35
C GLN A 197 13.89 8.01 1.90
N ILE A 198 13.20 8.63 0.92
CA ILE A 198 13.46 8.41 -0.51
C ILE A 198 14.46 9.43 -1.07
N MET A 199 14.35 10.69 -0.66
CA MET A 199 15.13 11.81 -1.22
C MET A 199 16.29 12.24 -0.32
N GLY A 200 16.17 12.03 0.98
CA GLY A 200 17.09 12.56 2.00
C GLY A 200 16.66 13.94 2.50
N ALA A 201 16.94 14.23 3.78
CA ALA A 201 16.51 15.45 4.44
C ALA A 201 17.12 16.71 3.80
N GLU A 202 18.40 16.69 3.46
CA GLU A 202 19.09 17.83 2.85
C GLU A 202 18.53 18.17 1.46
N SER A 203 18.37 17.16 0.59
CA SER A 203 17.82 17.34 -0.76
C SER A 203 16.38 17.82 -0.69
N PHE A 204 15.58 17.27 0.22
CA PHE A 204 14.20 17.70 0.44
C PHE A 204 14.13 19.17 0.87
N ALA A 205 14.88 19.57 1.92
CA ALA A 205 14.91 20.92 2.43
C ALA A 205 15.30 21.94 1.34
N LYS A 206 16.34 21.63 0.56
CA LYS A 206 16.80 22.47 -0.56
C LYS A 206 15.74 22.63 -1.65
N ASN A 207 14.98 21.58 -1.98
CA ASN A 207 13.92 21.65 -2.98
C ASN A 207 12.66 22.36 -2.46
N MET A 208 12.36 22.24 -1.16
CA MET A 208 11.30 23.01 -0.49
C MET A 208 11.62 24.51 -0.52
N GLU A 209 12.84 24.90 -0.15
CA GLU A 209 13.30 26.31 -0.17
C GLU A 209 13.18 26.91 -1.56
N LYS A 210 13.48 26.15 -2.61
CA LYS A 210 13.34 26.56 -4.00
C LYS A 210 11.91 26.57 -4.53
N GLY A 211 10.93 26.09 -3.74
CA GLY A 211 9.54 25.93 -4.18
C GLY A 211 9.33 24.82 -5.22
N LEU A 212 10.30 23.91 -5.39
CA LEU A 212 10.20 22.77 -6.30
C LEU A 212 9.44 21.59 -5.68
N ILE A 213 9.41 21.52 -4.35
CA ILE A 213 8.55 20.61 -3.58
C ILE A 213 7.69 21.49 -2.68
N GLU A 214 6.39 21.29 -2.74
CA GLU A 214 5.41 21.98 -1.91
C GLU A 214 4.59 20.95 -1.13
N VAL A 215 4.45 21.14 0.17
CA VAL A 215 3.57 20.37 1.03
C VAL A 215 2.60 21.33 1.69
N ALA A 216 1.33 21.26 1.32
CA ALA A 216 0.35 22.26 1.73
C ALA A 216 -1.06 21.68 1.92
N PRO A 217 -1.89 22.29 2.76
CA PRO A 217 -3.31 21.93 2.87
C PRO A 217 -4.04 22.06 1.55
N LEU A 218 -5.03 21.18 1.33
CA LEU A 218 -5.86 21.21 0.12
C LEU A 218 -6.53 22.58 -0.14
N ALA A 219 -6.88 23.30 0.90
CA ALA A 219 -7.49 24.65 0.78
C ALA A 219 -6.60 25.64 0.02
N TYR A 220 -5.26 25.46 0.03
CA TYR A 220 -4.32 26.35 -0.65
C TYR A 220 -4.21 26.09 -2.17
N MET A 221 -4.90 25.06 -2.66
CA MET A 221 -4.94 24.75 -4.09
C MET A 221 -5.99 25.61 -4.84
N GLY A 222 -6.91 26.26 -4.11
CA GLY A 222 -7.94 27.10 -4.69
C GLY A 222 -7.38 28.28 -5.50
N GLY A 223 -7.96 28.56 -6.69
CA GLY A 223 -7.54 29.67 -7.56
C GLY A 223 -6.22 29.50 -8.30
N ARG A 224 -5.55 28.35 -8.18
CA ARG A 224 -4.26 28.06 -8.83
C ARG A 224 -4.47 27.22 -10.10
N THR A 225 -3.50 27.27 -11.00
CA THR A 225 -3.31 26.30 -12.08
C THR A 225 -1.98 25.58 -11.83
N LEU A 226 -2.03 24.26 -11.79
CA LEU A 226 -0.89 23.41 -11.40
C LEU A 226 -0.32 22.75 -12.65
N ASP A 227 0.55 23.47 -13.38
CA ASP A 227 1.22 23.00 -14.59
C ASP A 227 2.54 22.28 -14.27
N ASN A 228 2.92 21.33 -15.12
CA ASN A 228 4.19 20.58 -15.08
C ASN A 228 4.53 20.05 -13.68
N ALA A 229 3.52 19.54 -12.98
CA ALA A 229 3.63 19.12 -11.60
C ALA A 229 3.20 17.67 -11.41
N TYR A 230 3.87 16.99 -10.49
CA TYR A 230 3.38 15.73 -9.94
C TYR A 230 2.64 16.03 -8.64
N ILE A 231 1.34 15.78 -8.64
CA ILE A 231 0.44 16.21 -7.57
C ILE A 231 -0.13 15.00 -6.85
N ILE A 232 0.00 14.95 -5.53
CA ILE A 232 -0.56 13.88 -4.72
C ILE A 232 -1.56 14.49 -3.73
N LEU A 233 -2.82 14.04 -3.81
CA LEU A 233 -3.84 14.30 -2.80
C LEU A 233 -3.99 13.05 -1.94
N ASP A 234 -3.51 13.14 -0.70
CA ASP A 234 -3.59 12.05 0.28
C ASP A 234 -4.81 12.22 1.20
N GLU A 235 -5.31 11.10 1.77
CA GLU A 235 -6.50 11.04 2.64
C GLU A 235 -7.76 11.66 2.01
N ALA A 236 -7.93 11.43 0.71
CA ALA A 236 -8.97 12.07 -0.10
C ALA A 236 -10.41 11.69 0.31
N GLN A 237 -10.62 10.60 1.07
CA GLN A 237 -11.93 10.25 1.63
C GLN A 237 -12.48 11.35 2.54
N ASN A 238 -11.57 12.18 3.06
CA ASN A 238 -11.89 13.28 3.97
C ASN A 238 -12.16 14.61 3.24
N THR A 239 -12.23 14.61 1.92
CA THR A 239 -12.68 15.78 1.15
C THR A 239 -14.21 15.84 1.05
N THR A 240 -14.75 17.05 0.95
CA THR A 240 -16.11 17.25 0.45
C THR A 240 -16.16 17.16 -1.07
N PRO A 241 -17.35 16.94 -1.69
CA PRO A 241 -17.49 16.96 -3.16
C PRO A 241 -17.02 18.26 -3.80
N ALA A 242 -17.24 19.41 -3.14
CA ALA A 242 -16.80 20.70 -3.60
C ALA A 242 -15.26 20.84 -3.60
N GLN A 243 -14.61 20.38 -2.54
CA GLN A 243 -13.14 20.36 -2.43
C GLN A 243 -12.51 19.43 -3.47
N MET A 244 -13.03 18.24 -3.67
CA MET A 244 -12.55 17.31 -4.70
C MET A 244 -12.70 17.90 -6.10
N LYS A 245 -13.87 18.47 -6.42
CA LYS A 245 -14.09 19.15 -7.70
C LYS A 245 -13.12 20.33 -7.88
N MET A 246 -12.98 21.16 -6.86
CA MET A 246 -12.04 22.29 -6.86
C MET A 246 -10.63 21.79 -7.17
N PHE A 247 -10.14 20.78 -6.49
CA PHE A 247 -8.81 20.21 -6.69
C PHE A 247 -8.60 19.68 -8.11
N LEU A 248 -9.48 18.81 -8.59
CA LEU A 248 -9.35 18.20 -9.91
C LEU A 248 -9.42 19.20 -11.05
N THR A 249 -10.06 20.35 -10.84
CA THR A 249 -10.11 21.45 -11.84
C THR A 249 -8.92 22.39 -11.76
N ARG A 250 -7.94 22.14 -10.90
CA ARG A 250 -6.66 22.91 -10.83
C ARG A 250 -5.55 22.31 -11.66
N ILE A 251 -5.75 21.10 -12.18
CA ILE A 251 -4.73 20.36 -12.93
C ILE A 251 -4.47 21.10 -14.25
N GLY A 252 -3.19 21.41 -14.46
CA GLY A 252 -2.73 22.07 -15.68
C GLY A 252 -2.01 21.11 -16.63
N PHE A 253 -1.46 21.66 -17.71
CA PHE A 253 -0.77 20.89 -18.73
C PHE A 253 0.54 20.28 -18.19
N GLY A 254 0.87 19.08 -18.69
CA GLY A 254 2.10 18.39 -18.30
C GLY A 254 2.11 17.86 -16.85
N SER A 255 0.95 17.87 -16.18
CA SER A 255 0.85 17.40 -14.80
C SER A 255 0.29 15.99 -14.71
N LYS A 256 0.68 15.29 -13.65
CA LYS A 256 0.18 13.97 -13.24
C LYS A 256 -0.39 14.05 -11.84
N VAL A 257 -1.52 13.38 -11.59
CA VAL A 257 -2.23 13.44 -10.32
C VAL A 257 -2.49 12.07 -9.77
N ILE A 258 -2.16 11.89 -8.52
CA ILE A 258 -2.49 10.69 -7.76
C ILE A 258 -3.38 11.10 -6.59
N VAL A 259 -4.51 10.42 -6.48
CA VAL A 259 -5.46 10.59 -5.37
C VAL A 259 -5.46 9.32 -4.55
N THR A 260 -5.04 9.39 -3.29
CA THR A 260 -5.04 8.24 -2.39
C THR A 260 -6.12 8.37 -1.32
N GLY A 261 -6.73 7.26 -0.95
CA GLY A 261 -7.75 7.28 0.09
C GLY A 261 -8.26 5.90 0.50
N ASP A 262 -8.94 5.89 1.64
CA ASP A 262 -9.62 4.73 2.22
C ASP A 262 -11.06 5.09 2.56
N SER A 263 -12.02 4.60 1.76
CA SER A 263 -13.45 4.88 1.97
C SER A 263 -14.00 4.33 3.29
N SER A 264 -13.27 3.48 4.00
CA SER A 264 -13.66 2.96 5.32
C SER A 264 -13.27 3.90 6.47
N GLN A 265 -12.27 4.78 6.26
CA GLN A 265 -11.69 5.67 7.28
C GLN A 265 -12.10 7.13 7.05
N LYS A 266 -13.37 7.43 7.16
CA LYS A 266 -13.90 8.78 6.97
C LYS A 266 -14.05 9.51 8.31
N ASP A 267 -13.38 10.65 8.42
CA ASP A 267 -13.48 11.57 9.57
C ASP A 267 -14.43 12.75 9.31
N LEU A 268 -15.22 12.67 8.24
CA LEU A 268 -16.20 13.68 7.90
C LEU A 268 -17.38 13.68 8.89
N PRO A 269 -18.03 14.84 9.13
CA PRO A 269 -19.24 14.91 9.95
C PRO A 269 -20.31 13.92 9.51
N VAL A 270 -21.09 13.42 10.48
CA VAL A 270 -22.17 12.47 10.22
C VAL A 270 -23.13 13.00 9.15
N GLY A 271 -23.37 12.22 8.11
CA GLY A 271 -24.23 12.59 6.98
C GLY A 271 -23.53 13.36 5.85
N ALA A 272 -22.27 13.77 6.03
CA ALA A 272 -21.52 14.41 4.96
C ALA A 272 -21.11 13.39 3.88
N LYS A 273 -21.20 13.80 2.61
CA LYS A 273 -20.77 12.97 1.49
C LYS A 273 -19.26 13.14 1.26
N SER A 274 -18.55 12.04 1.13
CA SER A 274 -17.15 12.08 0.73
C SER A 274 -16.98 12.49 -0.73
N GLY A 275 -16.09 13.43 -0.98
CA GLY A 275 -15.68 13.84 -2.33
C GLY A 275 -15.06 12.69 -3.12
N LEU A 276 -14.31 11.81 -2.44
CA LEU A 276 -13.74 10.61 -3.05
C LEU A 276 -14.83 9.67 -3.57
N ASP A 277 -15.87 9.39 -2.77
CA ASP A 277 -16.98 8.52 -3.19
C ASP A 277 -17.79 9.12 -4.35
N VAL A 278 -17.90 10.43 -4.42
CA VAL A 278 -18.55 11.10 -5.54
C VAL A 278 -17.68 11.03 -6.79
N ALA A 279 -16.38 11.33 -6.65
CA ALA A 279 -15.43 11.29 -7.77
C ALA A 279 -15.37 9.90 -8.42
N THR A 280 -15.27 8.83 -7.62
CA THR A 280 -15.23 7.45 -8.14
C THR A 280 -16.48 7.07 -8.95
N ARG A 281 -17.62 7.67 -8.67
CA ARG A 281 -18.86 7.44 -9.42
C ARG A 281 -18.94 8.26 -10.71
N VAL A 282 -18.61 9.56 -10.62
CA VAL A 282 -18.83 10.48 -11.75
C VAL A 282 -17.71 10.46 -12.77
N LEU A 283 -16.49 10.04 -12.39
CA LEU A 283 -15.33 10.04 -13.27
C LEU A 283 -15.02 8.66 -13.88
N LYS A 284 -15.79 7.63 -13.55
CA LYS A 284 -15.52 6.23 -13.90
C LYS A 284 -15.28 5.97 -15.39
N ASN A 285 -15.91 6.75 -16.26
CA ASN A 285 -15.88 6.53 -17.70
C ASN A 285 -15.12 7.64 -18.46
N ILE A 286 -14.22 8.35 -17.77
CA ILE A 286 -13.38 9.37 -18.40
C ILE A 286 -12.03 8.73 -18.73
N ASP A 287 -11.60 8.85 -19.98
CA ASP A 287 -10.29 8.40 -20.43
C ASP A 287 -9.18 9.08 -19.66
N ASP A 288 -8.01 8.45 -19.54
CA ASP A 288 -6.87 8.90 -18.76
C ASP A 288 -7.09 9.03 -17.24
N ILE A 289 -8.23 8.55 -16.72
CA ILE A 289 -8.49 8.39 -15.29
C ILE A 289 -8.58 6.92 -14.93
N ALA A 290 -7.69 6.45 -14.07
CA ALA A 290 -7.68 5.08 -13.58
C ALA A 290 -8.09 4.98 -12.10
N PHE A 291 -8.77 3.89 -11.76
CA PHE A 291 -9.16 3.55 -10.39
C PHE A 291 -8.54 2.20 -10.02
N CYS A 292 -7.64 2.21 -9.05
CA CYS A 292 -6.94 1.02 -8.56
C CYS A 292 -7.43 0.71 -7.15
N ASN A 293 -8.04 -0.46 -6.98
CA ASN A 293 -8.54 -0.94 -5.70
C ASN A 293 -7.52 -1.91 -5.10
N LEU A 294 -6.81 -1.47 -4.07
CA LEU A 294 -5.97 -2.33 -3.23
C LEU A 294 -6.84 -2.94 -2.13
N THR A 295 -6.50 -4.14 -1.72
CA THR A 295 -7.29 -4.94 -0.78
C THR A 295 -6.45 -5.30 0.46
N ASN A 296 -7.04 -6.04 1.39
CA ASN A 296 -6.31 -6.58 2.54
C ASN A 296 -5.14 -7.49 2.14
N LYS A 297 -5.18 -8.11 0.94
CA LYS A 297 -4.06 -8.90 0.40
C LYS A 297 -2.83 -8.04 0.07
N ASP A 298 -3.04 -6.74 -0.13
CA ASP A 298 -1.99 -5.77 -0.47
C ASP A 298 -1.39 -5.08 0.76
N VAL A 299 -1.85 -5.41 1.96
CA VAL A 299 -1.35 -4.83 3.22
C VAL A 299 0.05 -5.34 3.52
N VAL A 300 1.03 -4.44 3.50
CA VAL A 300 2.43 -4.70 3.83
C VAL A 300 2.72 -4.11 5.21
N ARG A 301 2.66 -4.93 6.26
CA ARG A 301 2.86 -4.53 7.65
C ARG A 301 3.62 -5.60 8.43
N HIS A 302 4.30 -5.14 9.49
CA HIS A 302 4.94 -6.06 10.43
C HIS A 302 3.93 -7.10 10.96
N PRO A 303 4.27 -8.40 11.02
CA PRO A 303 3.33 -9.47 11.40
C PRO A 303 2.63 -9.24 12.75
N LEU A 304 3.35 -8.69 13.74
CA LEU A 304 2.76 -8.34 15.02
C LEU A 304 1.68 -7.26 14.88
N VAL A 305 1.89 -6.26 14.02
CA VAL A 305 0.91 -5.19 13.80
C VAL A 305 -0.35 -5.74 13.12
N GLN A 306 -0.21 -6.70 12.20
CA GLN A 306 -1.36 -7.39 11.60
C GLN A 306 -2.18 -8.14 12.66
N LYS A 307 -1.51 -8.85 13.59
CA LYS A 307 -2.16 -9.55 14.72
C LYS A 307 -2.89 -8.57 15.65
N ILE A 308 -2.28 -7.41 15.93
CA ILE A 308 -2.91 -6.37 16.75
C ILE A 308 -4.17 -5.84 16.06
N VAL A 309 -4.10 -5.45 14.78
CA VAL A 309 -5.26 -4.95 14.04
C VAL A 309 -6.39 -5.98 14.04
N LYS A 310 -6.08 -7.23 13.72
CA LYS A 310 -7.06 -8.32 13.73
C LYS A 310 -7.74 -8.49 15.10
N ALA A 311 -6.97 -8.41 16.20
CA ALA A 311 -7.53 -8.54 17.54
C ALA A 311 -8.53 -7.40 17.86
N TYR A 312 -8.24 -6.16 17.42
CA TYR A 312 -9.16 -5.04 17.58
C TYR A 312 -10.42 -5.19 16.71
N ASP A 313 -10.26 -5.61 15.44
CA ASP A 313 -11.39 -5.86 14.54
C ASP A 313 -12.33 -6.93 15.10
N ASP A 314 -11.78 -8.03 15.64
CA ASP A 314 -12.54 -9.11 16.27
C ASP A 314 -13.29 -8.62 17.52
N TYR A 315 -12.68 -7.77 18.35
CA TYR A 315 -13.31 -7.15 19.51
C TYR A 315 -14.48 -6.24 19.11
N GLU A 316 -14.29 -5.39 18.11
CA GLU A 316 -15.35 -4.50 17.62
C GLU A 316 -16.51 -5.27 16.98
N ALA A 317 -16.22 -6.33 16.23
CA ALA A 317 -17.22 -7.21 15.65
C ALA A 317 -18.01 -7.97 16.74
N GLY A 318 -17.34 -8.40 17.81
CA GLY A 318 -17.96 -9.03 18.97
C GLY A 318 -18.87 -8.09 19.76
N SER A 319 -18.47 -6.82 19.92
CA SER A 319 -19.25 -5.81 20.62
C SER A 319 -20.54 -5.40 19.87
N LYS A 320 -20.54 -5.46 18.55
CA LYS A 320 -21.72 -5.21 17.68
C LYS A 320 -22.74 -6.36 17.73
N ARG A 321 -22.36 -7.56 18.21
CA ARG A 321 -23.24 -8.74 18.30
C ARG A 321 -23.95 -8.90 19.65
N SER A 322 -23.66 -8.08 20.65
CA SER A 322 -24.37 -8.11 21.95
C SER A 322 -25.80 -7.61 21.77
N PRO A 323 -26.85 -8.42 22.08
CA PRO A 323 -28.23 -7.98 21.92
C PRO A 323 -28.53 -6.84 22.90
N LYS A 324 -29.10 -5.75 22.41
CA LYS A 324 -29.75 -4.74 23.29
C LYS A 324 -30.78 -5.47 24.16
N LEU A 325 -30.48 -5.63 25.42
CA LEU A 325 -31.46 -6.06 26.42
C LEU A 325 -32.69 -5.12 26.34
N LYS A 326 -33.78 -5.63 25.82
CA LYS A 326 -35.05 -4.95 25.90
C LYS A 326 -35.42 -4.80 27.39
N HIS A 327 -35.31 -3.61 27.91
CA HIS A 327 -36.00 -3.25 29.17
C HIS A 327 -37.51 -3.46 28.95
N THR A 328 -37.99 -4.59 29.38
CA THR A 328 -39.43 -4.78 29.59
C THR A 328 -39.81 -4.00 30.85
N ASP A 329 -40.37 -2.85 30.64
CA ASP A 329 -41.09 -2.09 31.69
C ASP A 329 -42.29 -2.92 32.08
N LYS A 330 -42.19 -3.60 33.22
CA LYS A 330 -43.36 -4.23 33.86
C LYS A 330 -44.04 -3.17 34.71
N GLY A 331 -45.17 -2.68 34.18
CA GLY A 331 -46.06 -1.81 34.91
C GLY A 331 -46.42 -2.36 36.29
N LYS A 332 -46.48 -1.47 37.22
CA LYS A 332 -47.16 -1.66 38.51
C LYS A 332 -48.51 -1.02 38.45
N ARG A 333 -49.47 -1.83 38.88
CA ARG A 333 -50.78 -1.42 39.32
C ARG A 333 -50.69 -0.50 40.53
#